data_3f9e1a85d54fc71136e92eead498c5cb
#
_entry.id   3f9e1a85d54fc71136e92eead498c5cb
#
_cell.length_a   1.000
_cell.length_b   1.000
_cell.length_c   1.000
_cell.angle_alpha   90.00
_cell.angle_beta   90.00
_cell.angle_gamma   90.00
#
_symmetry.space_group_name_H-M   'P 1'
#
loop_
_entity.id
_entity.type
_entity.pdbx_description
1 polymer ?
#
loop_
_entity_poly.entity_id
_entity_poly.type
_entity_poly.pdbx_seq_one_letter_code
_entity_poly.pdbx_strand_id
1 'polypeptide(L)'
;MSSINLTGFGVALITPFRRDKSVDFDALERLLDLHLNNGTDYIVALGTTAETPTLSEAEKSEIVSAVVRKIDGRIPIVMGVGGNNTAGVVQQLKTLNFEGIDAILSVTPYYNKPTQEGLFQHYRAINDASPLPVILYNVPGRTGVNLTAETTLRIARECKNVIAIKEASGNLDQIRAIIAGAPEGFKVISGDDATTIDIIESGGIGVISVFGNAYPKQMGDLVHDALDGKIDEARNRMKSHFDELFRLMFVDGNPAGVKCLLHEMGIIENELRLPLVPVSESTRKLIVEEMKKFK
;
A
#
# COMPACT_ATOMS: atom_id res chain seq x y z
N MET A 1 -21.20 -13.07 0.50
CA MET A 1 -20.34 -11.94 0.90
C MET A 1 -20.28 -11.01 -0.29
N SER A 2 -20.57 -9.71 -0.12
CA SER A 2 -20.36 -8.72 -1.18
C SER A 2 -18.88 -8.69 -1.53
N SER A 3 -18.53 -8.77 -2.82
CA SER A 3 -17.14 -8.68 -3.25
C SER A 3 -16.63 -7.27 -2.96
N ILE A 4 -15.55 -7.15 -2.17
CA ILE A 4 -14.87 -5.87 -1.98
C ILE A 4 -14.38 -5.33 -3.34
N ASN A 5 -14.61 -4.05 -3.61
CA ASN A 5 -14.05 -3.38 -4.79
C ASN A 5 -12.68 -2.76 -4.44
N LEU A 6 -11.62 -3.28 -5.07
CA LEU A 6 -10.25 -2.80 -4.96
C LEU A 6 -9.76 -2.16 -6.26
N THR A 7 -10.66 -1.91 -7.22
CA THR A 7 -10.32 -1.26 -8.49
C THR A 7 -10.08 0.24 -8.24
N GLY A 8 -9.05 0.77 -8.86
CA GLY A 8 -8.73 2.20 -8.80
C GLY A 8 -7.51 2.53 -7.95
N PHE A 9 -7.59 3.66 -7.28
CA PHE A 9 -6.53 4.24 -6.47
C PHE A 9 -6.75 3.99 -4.98
N GLY A 10 -5.98 3.07 -4.42
CA GLY A 10 -5.82 2.90 -2.98
C GLY A 10 -4.57 3.62 -2.46
N VAL A 11 -4.56 4.01 -1.20
CA VAL A 11 -3.40 4.67 -0.57
C VAL A 11 -2.83 3.82 0.56
N ALA A 12 -1.50 3.63 0.56
CA ALA A 12 -0.76 3.13 1.72
C ALA A 12 -0.61 4.27 2.74
N LEU A 13 -1.60 4.43 3.62
CA LEU A 13 -1.72 5.56 4.52
C LEU A 13 -0.50 5.68 5.44
N ILE A 14 0.06 6.89 5.58
CA ILE A 14 1.12 7.19 6.56
C ILE A 14 0.52 7.27 7.97
N THR A 15 1.37 7.09 9.00
CA THR A 15 1.05 7.47 10.38
C THR A 15 1.74 8.79 10.70
N PRO A 16 1.02 9.90 10.89
CA PRO A 16 1.65 11.15 11.28
C PRO A 16 2.07 11.10 12.75
N PHE A 17 3.25 11.66 13.05
CA PHE A 17 3.77 11.78 14.40
C PHE A 17 3.98 13.23 14.79
N ARG A 18 3.82 13.53 16.08
CA ARG A 18 4.20 14.79 16.70
C ARG A 18 5.71 14.81 17.00
N ARG A 19 6.26 15.96 17.37
CA ARG A 19 7.69 16.11 17.70
C ARG A 19 8.15 15.20 18.86
N ASP A 20 7.27 14.87 19.78
CA ASP A 20 7.52 13.93 20.88
C ASP A 20 7.40 12.45 20.46
N LYS A 21 7.18 12.19 19.17
CA LYS A 21 6.98 10.88 18.55
C LYS A 21 5.65 10.20 18.90
N SER A 22 4.74 10.84 19.59
CA SER A 22 3.36 10.35 19.74
C SER A 22 2.63 10.40 18.38
N VAL A 23 1.60 9.56 18.22
CA VAL A 23 0.73 9.59 17.03
C VAL A 23 -0.07 10.90 17.02
N ASP A 24 -0.06 11.61 15.90
CA ASP A 24 -0.85 12.83 15.69
C ASP A 24 -2.21 12.48 15.07
N PHE A 25 -3.19 12.18 15.93
CA PHE A 25 -4.55 11.83 15.48
C PHE A 25 -5.26 12.99 14.77
N ASP A 26 -4.97 14.25 15.15
CA ASP A 26 -5.57 15.42 14.47
C ASP A 26 -5.07 15.53 13.03
N ALA A 27 -3.78 15.27 12.82
CA ALA A 27 -3.20 15.22 11.47
C ALA A 27 -3.69 14.01 10.68
N LEU A 28 -3.88 12.85 11.35
CA LEU A 28 -4.46 11.66 10.73
C LEU A 28 -5.89 11.93 10.23
N GLU A 29 -6.72 12.62 11.01
CA GLU A 29 -8.08 12.97 10.61
C GLU A 29 -8.09 13.93 9.42
N ARG A 30 -7.22 14.96 9.42
CA ARG A 30 -7.07 15.86 8.25
C ARG A 30 -6.61 15.13 6.99
N LEU A 31 -5.71 14.16 7.14
CA LEU A 31 -5.24 13.35 6.01
C LEU A 31 -6.37 12.48 5.46
N LEU A 32 -7.18 11.87 6.31
CA LEU A 32 -8.35 11.10 5.89
C LEU A 32 -9.40 11.97 5.20
N ASP A 33 -9.63 13.21 5.67
CA ASP A 33 -10.49 14.18 4.96
C ASP A 33 -9.94 14.51 3.58
N LEU A 34 -8.62 14.71 3.45
CA LEU A 34 -7.97 14.94 2.17
C LEU A 34 -8.27 13.78 1.19
N HIS A 35 -8.15 12.54 1.64
CA HIS A 35 -8.44 11.37 0.81
C HIS A 35 -9.91 11.27 0.41
N LEU A 36 -10.82 11.40 1.36
CA LEU A 36 -12.26 11.31 1.12
C LEU A 36 -12.79 12.39 0.16
N ASN A 37 -12.20 13.59 0.21
CA ASN A 37 -12.61 14.71 -0.62
C ASN A 37 -11.96 14.71 -2.02
N ASN A 38 -10.99 13.82 -2.28
CA ASN A 38 -10.21 13.82 -3.51
C ASN A 38 -10.21 12.46 -4.26
N GLY A 39 -11.24 11.62 -4.04
CA GLY A 39 -11.51 10.47 -4.88
C GLY A 39 -10.58 9.28 -4.66
N THR A 40 -10.06 9.09 -3.45
CA THR A 40 -9.39 7.84 -3.07
C THR A 40 -10.41 6.72 -3.00
N ASP A 41 -10.17 5.61 -3.70
CA ASP A 41 -11.13 4.50 -3.79
C ASP A 41 -11.10 3.59 -2.55
N TYR A 42 -9.96 3.44 -1.88
CA TYR A 42 -9.83 2.69 -0.63
C TYR A 42 -8.58 3.07 0.17
N ILE A 43 -8.60 2.81 1.48
CA ILE A 43 -7.49 3.08 2.40
C ILE A 43 -6.79 1.77 2.78
N VAL A 44 -5.45 1.79 2.83
CA VAL A 44 -4.64 0.71 3.41
C VAL A 44 -3.99 1.22 4.69
N ALA A 45 -4.56 0.87 5.84
CA ALA A 45 -4.03 1.17 7.16
C ALA A 45 -2.97 0.14 7.58
N LEU A 46 -2.03 0.54 8.41
CA LEU A 46 -0.98 -0.32 8.98
C LEU A 46 -0.15 -1.10 7.94
N GLY A 47 0.04 -0.52 6.73
CA GLY A 47 1.00 -1.02 5.76
C GLY A 47 2.44 -0.60 6.10
N THR A 48 3.38 -0.86 5.19
CA THR A 48 4.79 -0.46 5.34
C THR A 48 4.95 1.05 5.54
N THR A 49 4.23 1.84 4.76
CA THR A 49 4.27 3.30 4.77
C THR A 49 3.77 3.91 6.09
N ALA A 50 2.99 3.15 6.86
CA ALA A 50 2.51 3.54 8.19
C ALA A 50 3.55 3.38 9.31
N GLU A 51 4.79 2.98 9.02
CA GLU A 51 5.83 2.68 10.03
C GLU A 51 5.37 1.64 11.07
N THR A 52 4.56 0.68 10.67
CA THR A 52 3.91 -0.33 11.53
C THR A 52 4.85 -1.05 12.50
N PRO A 53 6.12 -1.39 12.13
CA PRO A 53 7.04 -2.03 13.08
C PRO A 53 7.41 -1.19 14.30
N THR A 54 7.21 0.14 14.26
CA THR A 54 7.54 1.05 15.37
C THR A 54 6.31 1.45 16.21
N LEU A 55 5.13 0.94 15.85
CA LEU A 55 3.88 1.16 16.58
C LEU A 55 3.67 0.07 17.63
N SER A 56 3.27 0.46 18.83
CA SER A 56 2.78 -0.47 19.83
C SER A 56 1.41 -1.07 19.42
N GLU A 57 1.02 -2.18 20.02
CA GLU A 57 -0.30 -2.80 19.74
C GLU A 57 -1.47 -1.87 20.12
N ALA A 58 -1.32 -1.07 21.18
CA ALA A 58 -2.30 -0.06 21.55
C ALA A 58 -2.44 1.02 20.48
N GLU A 59 -1.33 1.58 20.00
CA GLU A 59 -1.33 2.58 18.93
C GLU A 59 -1.94 2.03 17.63
N LYS A 60 -1.62 0.79 17.24
CA LYS A 60 -2.23 0.13 16.09
C LYS A 60 -3.74 0.06 16.21
N SER A 61 -4.24 -0.35 17.37
CA SER A 61 -5.67 -0.44 17.65
C SER A 61 -6.35 0.94 17.60
N GLU A 62 -5.74 1.96 18.20
CA GLU A 62 -6.25 3.33 18.19
C GLU A 62 -6.26 3.93 16.78
N ILE A 63 -5.20 3.71 15.98
CA ILE A 63 -5.11 4.17 14.58
C ILE A 63 -6.23 3.52 13.75
N VAL A 64 -6.39 2.19 13.84
CA VAL A 64 -7.45 1.48 13.11
C VAL A 64 -8.82 2.00 13.50
N SER A 65 -9.08 2.17 14.80
CA SER A 65 -10.34 2.71 15.31
C SER A 65 -10.62 4.13 14.81
N ALA A 66 -9.58 4.99 14.74
CA ALA A 66 -9.71 6.34 14.20
C ALA A 66 -10.01 6.32 12.68
N VAL A 67 -9.32 5.45 11.92
CA VAL A 67 -9.56 5.28 10.48
C VAL A 67 -10.97 4.77 10.22
N VAL A 68 -11.40 3.71 10.88
CA VAL A 68 -12.76 3.13 10.73
C VAL A 68 -13.83 4.16 11.05
N ARG A 69 -13.72 4.84 12.19
CA ARG A 69 -14.67 5.89 12.60
C ARG A 69 -14.73 7.02 11.57
N LYS A 70 -13.58 7.48 11.05
CA LYS A 70 -13.52 8.61 10.12
C LYS A 70 -14.01 8.23 8.73
N ILE A 71 -13.70 7.04 8.26
CA ILE A 71 -14.16 6.53 6.95
C ILE A 71 -15.66 6.23 6.97
N ASP A 72 -16.18 5.69 8.06
CA ASP A 72 -17.62 5.44 8.26
C ASP A 72 -18.28 4.72 7.08
N GLY A 73 -17.65 3.66 6.58
CA GLY A 73 -18.17 2.82 5.50
C GLY A 73 -18.24 3.48 4.10
N ARG A 74 -17.70 4.71 3.93
CA ARG A 74 -17.76 5.43 2.64
C ARG A 74 -16.89 4.83 1.56
N ILE A 75 -15.75 4.29 1.92
CA ILE A 75 -14.81 3.57 1.04
C ILE A 75 -14.24 2.38 1.79
N PRO A 76 -13.77 1.32 1.10
CA PRO A 76 -13.18 0.15 1.74
C PRO A 76 -11.92 0.47 2.55
N ILE A 77 -11.73 -0.30 3.62
CA ILE A 77 -10.52 -0.26 4.45
C ILE A 77 -9.82 -1.62 4.41
N VAL A 78 -8.57 -1.60 3.99
CA VAL A 78 -7.65 -2.75 4.03
C VAL A 78 -6.71 -2.57 5.21
N MET A 79 -6.51 -3.62 6.01
CA MET A 79 -5.59 -3.57 7.16
C MET A 79 -4.35 -4.43 6.92
N GLY A 80 -3.17 -3.87 7.17
CA GLY A 80 -1.92 -4.62 7.13
C GLY A 80 -1.82 -5.59 8.31
N VAL A 81 -1.78 -6.90 8.02
CA VAL A 81 -1.52 -7.97 9.00
C VAL A 81 -0.55 -8.96 8.37
N GLY A 82 0.68 -9.00 8.84
CA GLY A 82 1.71 -9.86 8.28
C GLY A 82 2.92 -9.97 9.20
N GLY A 83 3.82 -10.87 8.86
CA GLY A 83 5.03 -11.10 9.65
C GLY A 83 5.82 -12.30 9.13
N ASN A 84 6.96 -12.56 9.75
CA ASN A 84 7.84 -13.68 9.39
C ASN A 84 7.72 -14.90 10.32
N ASN A 85 6.71 -14.89 11.20
CA ASN A 85 6.30 -16.02 12.03
C ASN A 85 4.84 -16.37 11.71
N THR A 86 4.63 -17.46 10.96
CA THR A 86 3.29 -17.89 10.54
C THR A 86 2.32 -18.07 11.71
N ALA A 87 2.76 -18.70 12.80
CA ALA A 87 1.91 -18.92 13.98
C ALA A 87 1.50 -17.58 14.63
N GLY A 88 2.39 -16.59 14.67
CA GLY A 88 2.10 -15.25 15.17
C GLY A 88 1.07 -14.52 14.30
N VAL A 89 1.19 -14.61 12.96
CA VAL A 89 0.20 -14.01 12.04
C VAL A 89 -1.16 -14.68 12.18
N VAL A 90 -1.21 -16.01 12.25
CA VAL A 90 -2.45 -16.78 12.49
C VAL A 90 -3.10 -16.40 13.82
N GLN A 91 -2.30 -16.19 14.87
CA GLN A 91 -2.83 -15.75 16.17
C GLN A 91 -3.42 -14.32 16.07
N GLN A 92 -2.75 -13.40 15.39
CA GLN A 92 -3.28 -12.04 15.15
C GLN A 92 -4.62 -12.10 14.40
N LEU A 93 -4.72 -12.89 13.34
CA LEU A 93 -5.96 -13.04 12.57
C LEU A 93 -7.14 -13.59 13.38
N LYS A 94 -6.86 -14.35 14.45
CA LYS A 94 -7.89 -14.90 15.35
C LYS A 94 -8.30 -13.95 16.50
N THR A 95 -7.45 -12.97 16.84
CA THR A 95 -7.63 -12.17 18.08
C THR A 95 -7.87 -10.69 17.82
N LEU A 96 -7.46 -10.15 16.65
CA LEU A 96 -7.70 -8.75 16.32
C LEU A 96 -9.20 -8.49 16.08
N ASN A 97 -9.62 -7.27 16.40
CA ASN A 97 -10.93 -6.78 16.00
C ASN A 97 -10.87 -6.29 14.52
N PHE A 98 -11.71 -6.83 13.68
CA PHE A 98 -11.82 -6.47 12.26
C PHE A 98 -13.13 -5.74 11.94
N GLU A 99 -13.83 -5.21 12.92
CA GLU A 99 -15.03 -4.41 12.68
C GLU A 99 -14.69 -3.19 11.81
N GLY A 100 -15.43 -3.02 10.71
CA GLY A 100 -15.19 -1.95 9.72
C GLY A 100 -13.98 -2.15 8.80
N ILE A 101 -13.34 -3.33 8.82
CA ILE A 101 -12.26 -3.71 7.92
C ILE A 101 -12.79 -4.68 6.86
N ASP A 102 -12.43 -4.43 5.59
CA ASP A 102 -12.96 -5.17 4.46
C ASP A 102 -12.00 -6.25 3.93
N ALA A 103 -10.67 -6.06 4.08
CA ALA A 103 -9.67 -7.03 3.66
C ALA A 103 -8.36 -6.89 4.45
N ILE A 104 -7.51 -7.91 4.32
CA ILE A 104 -6.18 -7.98 4.93
C ILE A 104 -5.11 -7.86 3.85
N LEU A 105 -4.11 -6.99 4.05
CA LEU A 105 -2.88 -6.96 3.26
C LEU A 105 -1.78 -7.70 4.01
N SER A 106 -1.28 -8.83 3.46
CA SER A 106 -0.28 -9.66 4.12
C SER A 106 1.02 -9.73 3.33
N VAL A 107 2.08 -9.13 3.88
CA VAL A 107 3.42 -9.12 3.28
C VAL A 107 4.06 -10.50 3.37
N THR A 108 4.87 -10.87 2.35
CA THR A 108 5.70 -12.08 2.41
C THR A 108 6.61 -12.08 3.63
N PRO A 109 6.87 -13.24 4.27
CA PRO A 109 7.84 -13.32 5.36
C PRO A 109 9.20 -12.72 4.95
N TYR A 110 9.73 -11.88 5.81
CA TYR A 110 10.99 -11.18 5.62
C TYR A 110 12.07 -11.75 6.54
N TYR A 111 13.34 -11.49 6.25
CA TYR A 111 14.50 -11.84 7.04
C TYR A 111 14.86 -13.34 7.02
N ASN A 112 13.96 -14.26 7.38
CA ASN A 112 14.18 -15.71 7.44
C ASN A 112 14.09 -16.43 6.08
N LYS A 113 13.76 -15.72 5.00
CA LYS A 113 13.84 -16.13 3.58
C LYS A 113 13.29 -17.54 3.30
N PRO A 114 11.98 -17.80 3.47
CA PRO A 114 11.40 -19.10 3.17
C PRO A 114 11.54 -19.47 1.69
N THR A 115 11.51 -20.77 1.40
CA THR A 115 11.40 -21.31 0.04
C THR A 115 10.00 -21.02 -0.53
N GLN A 116 9.78 -21.26 -1.83
CA GLN A 116 8.46 -21.09 -2.47
C GLN A 116 7.40 -21.99 -1.82
N GLU A 117 7.76 -23.22 -1.45
CA GLU A 117 6.85 -24.11 -0.70
C GLU A 117 6.57 -23.55 0.70
N GLY A 118 7.56 -22.97 1.38
CA GLY A 118 7.36 -22.30 2.66
C GLY A 118 6.41 -21.10 2.55
N LEU A 119 6.52 -20.30 1.47
CA LEU A 119 5.60 -19.20 1.18
C LEU A 119 4.18 -19.71 0.93
N PHE A 120 4.03 -20.79 0.15
CA PHE A 120 2.72 -21.40 -0.09
C PHE A 120 2.07 -21.87 1.22
N GLN A 121 2.79 -22.61 2.05
CA GLN A 121 2.26 -23.09 3.34
C GLN A 121 1.93 -21.94 4.31
N HIS A 122 2.74 -20.89 4.31
CA HIS A 122 2.48 -19.67 5.07
C HIS A 122 1.14 -19.04 4.68
N TYR A 123 0.92 -18.79 3.39
CA TYR A 123 -0.31 -18.18 2.91
C TYR A 123 -1.53 -19.10 2.98
N ARG A 124 -1.33 -20.40 2.89
CA ARG A 124 -2.39 -21.39 3.16
C ARG A 124 -2.86 -21.29 4.62
N ALA A 125 -1.93 -21.24 5.58
CA ALA A 125 -2.29 -21.07 6.98
C ALA A 125 -3.01 -19.72 7.25
N ILE A 126 -2.59 -18.65 6.57
CA ILE A 126 -3.27 -17.34 6.65
C ILE A 126 -4.67 -17.42 6.03
N ASN A 127 -4.82 -18.04 4.85
CA ASN A 127 -6.11 -18.25 4.20
C ASN A 127 -7.10 -18.96 5.12
N ASP A 128 -6.63 -20.01 5.81
CA ASP A 128 -7.47 -20.85 6.67
C ASP A 128 -7.87 -20.13 7.99
N ALA A 129 -7.05 -19.17 8.43
CA ALA A 129 -7.27 -18.45 9.68
C ALA A 129 -7.96 -17.09 9.50
N SER A 130 -7.89 -16.49 8.32
CA SER A 130 -8.39 -15.12 8.11
C SER A 130 -9.91 -15.08 8.02
N PRO A 131 -10.58 -14.22 8.84
CA PRO A 131 -12.01 -14.00 8.72
C PRO A 131 -12.39 -13.11 7.53
N LEU A 132 -11.40 -12.43 6.92
CA LEU A 132 -11.57 -11.49 5.82
C LEU A 132 -10.76 -11.91 4.60
N PRO A 133 -11.13 -11.44 3.39
CA PRO A 133 -10.34 -11.62 2.18
C PRO A 133 -8.89 -11.16 2.36
N VAL A 134 -7.95 -11.90 1.74
CA VAL A 134 -6.51 -11.66 1.86
C VAL A 134 -5.95 -11.15 0.54
N ILE A 135 -5.16 -10.10 0.62
CA ILE A 135 -4.33 -9.55 -0.45
C ILE A 135 -2.88 -9.94 -0.15
N LEU A 136 -2.26 -10.70 -1.02
CA LEU A 136 -0.82 -11.00 -0.94
C LEU A 136 -0.03 -9.69 -1.15
N TYR A 137 1.13 -9.56 -0.51
CA TYR A 137 2.02 -8.43 -0.77
C TYR A 137 3.45 -8.91 -1.03
N ASN A 138 3.87 -8.81 -2.30
CA ASN A 138 5.22 -9.16 -2.75
C ASN A 138 6.07 -7.90 -2.92
N VAL A 139 7.14 -7.77 -2.12
CA VAL A 139 8.06 -6.63 -2.12
C VAL A 139 9.50 -7.08 -1.85
N PRO A 140 10.12 -7.79 -2.80
CA PRO A 140 11.43 -8.42 -2.61
C PRO A 140 12.54 -7.48 -2.14
N GLY A 141 12.51 -6.21 -2.58
CA GLY A 141 13.46 -5.19 -2.17
C GLY A 141 13.46 -4.89 -0.67
N ARG A 142 12.36 -5.20 0.04
CA ARG A 142 12.26 -5.04 1.49
C ARG A 142 12.36 -6.36 2.24
N THR A 143 11.76 -7.43 1.71
CA THR A 143 11.67 -8.72 2.41
C THR A 143 12.89 -9.61 2.19
N GLY A 144 13.62 -9.40 1.10
CA GLY A 144 14.71 -10.26 0.67
C GLY A 144 14.23 -11.61 0.12
N VAL A 145 12.92 -11.75 -0.14
CA VAL A 145 12.30 -12.94 -0.74
C VAL A 145 11.28 -12.52 -1.80
N ASN A 146 11.28 -13.20 -2.93
CA ASN A 146 10.33 -12.99 -4.01
C ASN A 146 9.28 -14.10 -4.02
N LEU A 147 8.00 -13.74 -4.04
CA LEU A 147 6.90 -14.66 -4.34
C LEU A 147 6.77 -14.77 -5.85
N THR A 148 7.18 -15.92 -6.42
CA THR A 148 7.19 -16.12 -7.88
C THR A 148 5.79 -16.16 -8.47
N ALA A 149 5.67 -15.92 -9.79
CA ALA A 149 4.40 -16.04 -10.50
C ALA A 149 3.76 -17.43 -10.32
N GLU A 150 4.55 -18.48 -10.42
CA GLU A 150 4.07 -19.86 -10.24
C GLU A 150 3.45 -20.07 -8.85
N THR A 151 4.16 -19.66 -7.79
CA THR A 151 3.68 -19.79 -6.40
C THR A 151 2.46 -18.90 -6.15
N THR A 152 2.45 -17.67 -6.67
CA THR A 152 1.30 -16.76 -6.60
C THR A 152 0.06 -17.40 -7.22
N LEU A 153 0.19 -17.96 -8.42
CA LEU A 153 -0.91 -18.59 -9.13
C LEU A 153 -1.39 -19.89 -8.47
N ARG A 154 -0.48 -20.64 -7.85
CA ARG A 154 -0.83 -21.81 -7.02
C ARG A 154 -1.67 -21.38 -5.82
N ILE A 155 -1.23 -20.33 -5.10
CA ILE A 155 -1.99 -19.77 -3.96
C ILE A 155 -3.37 -19.29 -4.43
N ALA A 156 -3.43 -18.53 -5.53
CA ALA A 156 -4.69 -18.02 -6.07
C ALA A 156 -5.72 -19.12 -6.43
N ARG A 157 -5.25 -20.29 -6.86
CA ARG A 157 -6.12 -21.42 -7.20
C ARG A 157 -6.55 -22.22 -5.97
N GLU A 158 -5.65 -22.43 -5.00
CA GLU A 158 -5.88 -23.34 -3.87
C GLU A 158 -6.41 -22.62 -2.62
N CYS A 159 -6.13 -21.32 -2.44
CA CYS A 159 -6.48 -20.51 -1.28
C CYS A 159 -7.65 -19.57 -1.62
N LYS A 160 -8.88 -20.00 -1.38
CA LYS A 160 -10.10 -19.30 -1.86
C LYS A 160 -10.36 -17.94 -1.21
N ASN A 161 -9.80 -17.71 -0.02
CA ASN A 161 -9.91 -16.41 0.65
C ASN A 161 -8.82 -15.40 0.20
N VAL A 162 -7.85 -15.85 -0.61
CA VAL A 162 -6.83 -15.00 -1.23
C VAL A 162 -7.38 -14.46 -2.55
N ILE A 163 -7.70 -13.17 -2.60
CA ILE A 163 -8.43 -12.53 -3.69
C ILE A 163 -7.56 -11.67 -4.63
N ALA A 164 -6.38 -11.26 -4.17
CA ALA A 164 -5.53 -10.36 -4.93
C ALA A 164 -4.05 -10.47 -4.52
N ILE A 165 -3.20 -9.87 -5.32
CA ILE A 165 -1.82 -9.56 -4.98
C ILE A 165 -1.52 -8.07 -5.20
N LYS A 166 -0.87 -7.42 -4.20
CA LYS A 166 -0.13 -6.17 -4.38
C LYS A 166 1.28 -6.54 -4.82
N GLU A 167 1.62 -6.20 -6.06
CA GLU A 167 2.91 -6.55 -6.64
C GLU A 167 3.83 -5.32 -6.69
N ALA A 168 4.93 -5.40 -5.95
CA ALA A 168 5.93 -4.35 -5.82
C ALA A 168 7.36 -4.88 -6.05
N SER A 169 7.50 -5.91 -6.90
CA SER A 169 8.81 -6.46 -7.28
C SER A 169 9.54 -5.58 -8.31
N GLY A 170 8.84 -4.72 -9.03
CA GLY A 170 9.38 -4.00 -10.19
C GLY A 170 9.63 -4.89 -11.41
N ASN A 171 9.31 -6.17 -11.35
CA ASN A 171 9.49 -7.13 -12.45
C ASN A 171 8.19 -7.24 -13.28
N LEU A 172 8.09 -6.42 -14.33
CA LEU A 172 6.90 -6.38 -15.19
C LEU A 172 6.62 -7.72 -15.88
N ASP A 173 7.65 -8.52 -16.20
CA ASP A 173 7.44 -9.83 -16.84
C ASP A 173 6.79 -10.81 -15.87
N GLN A 174 7.23 -10.82 -14.59
CA GLN A 174 6.57 -11.59 -13.55
C GLN A 174 5.12 -11.13 -13.33
N ILE A 175 4.89 -9.83 -13.29
CA ILE A 175 3.56 -9.25 -13.07
C ILE A 175 2.61 -9.63 -14.22
N ARG A 176 3.07 -9.50 -15.48
CA ARG A 176 2.32 -9.92 -16.66
C ARG A 176 2.02 -11.43 -16.66
N ALA A 177 2.97 -12.25 -16.23
CA ALA A 177 2.75 -13.69 -16.10
C ALA A 177 1.68 -14.02 -15.03
N ILE A 178 1.65 -13.28 -13.91
CA ILE A 178 0.60 -13.41 -12.89
C ILE A 178 -0.76 -13.01 -13.48
N ILE A 179 -0.85 -11.86 -14.15
CA ILE A 179 -2.10 -11.37 -14.75
C ILE A 179 -2.64 -12.40 -15.77
N ALA A 180 -1.78 -12.87 -16.68
CA ALA A 180 -2.18 -13.81 -17.74
C ALA A 180 -2.60 -15.19 -17.18
N GLY A 181 -2.04 -15.64 -16.08
CA GLY A 181 -2.32 -16.93 -15.46
C GLY A 181 -3.34 -16.91 -14.32
N ALA A 182 -3.82 -15.71 -13.94
CA ALA A 182 -4.73 -15.52 -12.82
C ALA A 182 -6.06 -16.26 -13.02
N PRO A 183 -6.55 -17.00 -12.01
CA PRO A 183 -7.91 -17.55 -12.07
C PRO A 183 -8.95 -16.43 -12.04
N GLU A 184 -10.16 -16.74 -12.50
CA GLU A 184 -11.28 -15.81 -12.45
C GLU A 184 -11.47 -15.24 -11.02
N GLY A 185 -11.62 -13.94 -10.91
CA GLY A 185 -11.81 -13.23 -9.64
C GLY A 185 -10.52 -12.83 -8.92
N PHE A 186 -9.36 -13.43 -9.23
CA PHE A 186 -8.09 -13.00 -8.63
C PHE A 186 -7.56 -11.73 -9.32
N LYS A 187 -7.12 -10.75 -8.53
CA LYS A 187 -6.75 -9.42 -9.02
C LYS A 187 -5.27 -9.10 -8.78
N VAL A 188 -4.69 -8.30 -9.67
CA VAL A 188 -3.32 -7.78 -9.53
C VAL A 188 -3.37 -6.26 -9.36
N ILE A 189 -2.75 -5.77 -8.28
CA ILE A 189 -2.71 -4.36 -7.89
C ILE A 189 -1.24 -3.92 -7.92
N SER A 190 -0.94 -2.78 -8.52
CA SER A 190 0.40 -2.20 -8.44
C SER A 190 0.75 -1.83 -7.00
N GLY A 191 1.98 -2.13 -6.60
CA GLY A 191 2.56 -1.68 -5.33
C GLY A 191 3.59 -0.57 -5.50
N ASP A 192 3.74 -0.05 -6.73
CA ASP A 192 4.73 0.95 -7.11
C ASP A 192 4.10 1.98 -8.05
N ASP A 193 4.16 3.26 -7.65
CA ASP A 193 3.56 4.38 -8.39
C ASP A 193 4.11 4.48 -9.83
N ALA A 194 5.41 4.26 -10.01
CA ALA A 194 6.08 4.41 -11.31
C ALA A 194 5.70 3.33 -12.34
N THR A 195 5.32 2.12 -11.90
CA THR A 195 4.95 1.02 -12.80
C THR A 195 3.45 0.86 -12.96
N THR A 196 2.65 1.72 -12.32
CA THR A 196 1.19 1.57 -12.25
C THR A 196 0.53 1.52 -13.62
N ILE A 197 0.90 2.41 -14.54
CA ILE A 197 0.28 2.48 -15.87
C ILE A 197 0.57 1.21 -16.68
N ASP A 198 1.80 0.70 -16.65
CA ASP A 198 2.18 -0.53 -17.35
C ASP A 198 1.46 -1.77 -16.80
N ILE A 199 1.20 -1.78 -15.49
CA ILE A 199 0.45 -2.86 -14.84
C ILE A 199 -1.03 -2.78 -15.21
N ILE A 200 -1.64 -1.59 -15.23
CA ILE A 200 -3.04 -1.39 -15.66
C ILE A 200 -3.19 -1.78 -17.13
N GLU A 201 -2.31 -1.33 -18.02
CA GLU A 201 -2.30 -1.70 -19.44
C GLU A 201 -2.21 -3.22 -19.65
N SER A 202 -1.55 -3.92 -18.74
CA SER A 202 -1.44 -5.38 -18.77
C SER A 202 -2.66 -6.11 -18.19
N GLY A 203 -3.65 -5.41 -17.60
CA GLY A 203 -4.85 -5.96 -16.98
C GLY A 203 -4.88 -5.91 -15.45
N GLY A 204 -3.95 -5.18 -14.82
CA GLY A 204 -4.04 -4.84 -13.40
C GLY A 204 -5.20 -3.90 -13.11
N ILE A 205 -5.65 -3.87 -11.85
CA ILE A 205 -6.88 -3.15 -11.47
C ILE A 205 -6.64 -1.79 -10.78
N GLY A 206 -5.39 -1.34 -10.68
CA GLY A 206 -5.05 -0.08 -10.03
C GLY A 206 -3.79 -0.17 -9.18
N VAL A 207 -3.70 0.66 -8.13
CA VAL A 207 -2.50 0.82 -7.31
C VAL A 207 -2.82 0.96 -5.83
N ILE A 208 -1.89 0.52 -4.97
CA ILE A 208 -1.79 0.97 -3.57
C ILE A 208 -0.58 1.91 -3.49
N SER A 209 -0.83 3.20 -3.61
CA SER A 209 0.12 4.27 -3.83
C SER A 209 0.82 4.75 -2.55
N VAL A 210 2.03 5.24 -2.69
CA VAL A 210 2.75 6.05 -1.69
C VAL A 210 2.55 7.54 -1.96
N PHE A 211 2.80 7.99 -3.19
CA PHE A 211 2.67 9.38 -3.62
C PHE A 211 1.27 9.96 -3.38
N GLY A 212 0.24 9.13 -3.57
CA GLY A 212 -1.15 9.51 -3.37
C GLY A 212 -1.50 9.98 -1.95
N ASN A 213 -0.65 9.73 -0.92
CA ASN A 213 -0.85 10.34 0.40
C ASN A 213 -0.85 11.88 0.34
N ALA A 214 -0.04 12.47 -0.55
CA ALA A 214 0.10 13.93 -0.68
C ALA A 214 -0.78 14.50 -1.80
N TYR A 215 -0.91 13.79 -2.90
CA TYR A 215 -1.64 14.23 -4.10
C TYR A 215 -2.72 13.22 -4.51
N PRO A 216 -3.77 13.00 -3.66
CA PRO A 216 -4.78 11.98 -3.93
C PRO A 216 -5.56 12.24 -5.21
N LYS A 217 -5.95 13.50 -5.48
CA LYS A 217 -6.70 13.82 -6.71
C LYS A 217 -5.89 13.52 -7.97
N GLN A 218 -4.62 13.96 -8.00
CA GLN A 218 -3.76 13.78 -9.15
C GLN A 218 -3.46 12.30 -9.41
N MET A 219 -3.24 11.53 -8.35
CA MET A 219 -3.02 10.08 -8.46
C MET A 219 -4.30 9.34 -8.87
N GLY A 220 -5.43 9.71 -8.31
CA GLY A 220 -6.74 9.18 -8.68
C GLY A 220 -7.07 9.44 -10.15
N ASP A 221 -6.94 10.69 -10.61
CA ASP A 221 -7.16 11.07 -12.01
C ASP A 221 -6.24 10.26 -12.97
N LEU A 222 -4.98 10.06 -12.58
CA LEU A 222 -4.02 9.28 -13.37
C LEU A 222 -4.44 7.82 -13.51
N VAL A 223 -4.83 7.21 -12.40
CA VAL A 223 -5.23 5.79 -12.35
C VAL A 223 -6.55 5.56 -13.07
N HIS A 224 -7.54 6.42 -12.83
CA HIS A 224 -8.86 6.31 -13.47
C HIS A 224 -8.77 6.54 -14.98
N ASP A 225 -8.00 7.53 -15.45
CA ASP A 225 -7.75 7.72 -16.89
C ASP A 225 -7.13 6.47 -17.54
N ALA A 226 -6.17 5.83 -16.86
CA ALA A 226 -5.57 4.60 -17.36
C ALA A 226 -6.56 3.43 -17.39
N LEU A 227 -7.41 3.27 -16.36
CA LEU A 227 -8.45 2.24 -16.30
C LEU A 227 -9.54 2.46 -17.35
N ASP A 228 -9.82 3.71 -17.72
CA ASP A 228 -10.75 4.10 -18.78
C ASP A 228 -10.15 3.91 -20.20
N GLY A 229 -8.93 3.37 -20.30
CA GLY A 229 -8.26 3.09 -21.58
C GLY A 229 -7.46 4.26 -22.15
N LYS A 230 -7.35 5.41 -21.43
CA LYS A 230 -6.56 6.59 -21.86
C LYS A 230 -5.06 6.41 -21.46
N ILE A 231 -4.49 5.27 -21.85
CA ILE A 231 -3.15 4.84 -21.40
C ILE A 231 -2.06 5.85 -21.82
N ASP A 232 -2.07 6.32 -23.07
CA ASP A 232 -1.05 7.24 -23.57
C ASP A 232 -1.13 8.61 -22.88
N GLU A 233 -2.33 9.10 -22.60
CA GLU A 233 -2.55 10.36 -21.89
C GLU A 233 -2.06 10.26 -20.43
N ALA A 234 -2.41 9.17 -19.74
CA ALA A 234 -1.95 8.88 -18.39
C ALA A 234 -0.42 8.75 -18.33
N ARG A 235 0.19 8.03 -19.29
CA ARG A 235 1.64 7.86 -19.37
C ARG A 235 2.37 9.18 -19.64
N ASN A 236 1.83 10.03 -20.53
CA ASN A 236 2.41 11.35 -20.82
C ASN A 236 2.31 12.27 -19.60
N ARG A 237 1.17 12.27 -18.89
CA ARG A 237 0.98 13.03 -17.64
C ARG A 237 1.96 12.56 -16.56
N MET A 238 2.11 11.24 -16.38
CA MET A 238 3.07 10.68 -15.42
C MET A 238 4.49 11.15 -15.71
N LYS A 239 4.97 11.01 -16.93
CA LYS A 239 6.33 11.41 -17.35
C LYS A 239 6.59 12.91 -17.21
N SER A 240 5.62 13.74 -17.54
CA SER A 240 5.80 15.19 -17.52
C SER A 240 5.71 15.83 -16.15
N HIS A 241 5.02 15.17 -15.18
CA HIS A 241 4.71 15.79 -13.91
C HIS A 241 5.09 14.97 -12.67
N PHE A 242 5.08 13.61 -12.74
CA PHE A 242 5.15 12.78 -11.54
C PHE A 242 6.43 11.96 -11.39
N ASP A 243 7.09 11.57 -12.49
CA ASP A 243 8.22 10.62 -12.47
C ASP A 243 9.30 11.01 -11.45
N GLU A 244 9.69 12.29 -11.42
CA GLU A 244 10.74 12.72 -10.49
C GLU A 244 10.25 12.70 -9.04
N LEU A 245 8.99 13.09 -8.77
CA LEU A 245 8.45 12.96 -7.41
C LEU A 245 8.29 11.50 -6.99
N PHE A 246 7.84 10.61 -7.88
CA PHE A 246 7.81 9.17 -7.58
C PHE A 246 9.18 8.65 -7.17
N ARG A 247 10.23 9.02 -7.92
CA ARG A 247 11.61 8.67 -7.57
C ARG A 247 12.04 9.24 -6.21
N LEU A 248 11.74 10.51 -5.96
CA LEU A 248 12.12 11.20 -4.72
C LEU A 248 11.45 10.64 -3.47
N MET A 249 10.28 9.99 -3.61
CA MET A 249 9.62 9.32 -2.47
C MET A 249 10.45 8.17 -1.91
N PHE A 250 11.42 7.64 -2.67
CA PHE A 250 12.18 6.44 -2.31
C PHE A 250 13.70 6.65 -2.17
N VAL A 251 14.25 7.82 -2.56
CA VAL A 251 15.71 8.10 -2.54
C VAL A 251 16.32 7.90 -1.16
N ASP A 252 15.72 8.48 -0.12
CA ASP A 252 16.13 8.32 1.28
C ASP A 252 15.21 7.34 2.03
N GLY A 253 14.43 6.57 1.28
CA GLY A 253 13.50 5.56 1.79
C GLY A 253 12.06 6.05 1.98
N ASN A 254 11.13 5.09 1.94
CA ASN A 254 9.71 5.30 2.21
C ASN A 254 9.43 4.84 3.66
N PRO A 255 8.74 5.69 4.50
CA PRO A 255 7.93 6.86 4.16
C PRO A 255 8.65 8.24 4.26
N ALA A 256 9.96 8.31 4.40
CA ALA A 256 10.65 9.58 4.63
C ALA A 256 10.36 10.62 3.53
N GLY A 257 10.39 10.22 2.24
CA GLY A 257 10.09 11.09 1.11
C GLY A 257 8.67 11.65 1.16
N VAL A 258 7.66 10.81 1.30
CA VAL A 258 6.26 11.24 1.32
C VAL A 258 5.90 12.06 2.58
N LYS A 259 6.52 11.78 3.72
CA LYS A 259 6.34 12.60 4.92
C LYS A 259 6.97 13.98 4.77
N CYS A 260 8.13 14.08 4.14
CA CYS A 260 8.72 15.37 3.76
C CYS A 260 7.77 16.16 2.85
N LEU A 261 7.23 15.54 1.82
CA LEU A 261 6.29 16.17 0.89
C LEU A 261 5.03 16.69 1.63
N LEU A 262 4.40 15.88 2.47
CA LEU A 262 3.25 16.27 3.28
C LEU A 262 3.56 17.39 4.28
N HIS A 263 4.77 17.41 4.84
CA HIS A 263 5.24 18.48 5.71
C HIS A 263 5.37 19.81 4.96
N GLU A 264 5.99 19.80 3.78
CA GLU A 264 6.13 21.00 2.94
C GLU A 264 4.76 21.55 2.46
N MET A 265 3.73 20.69 2.43
CA MET A 265 2.33 21.08 2.21
C MET A 265 1.64 21.62 3.48
N GLY A 266 2.29 21.55 4.65
CA GLY A 266 1.73 21.99 5.93
C GLY A 266 0.67 21.05 6.52
N ILE A 267 0.64 19.77 6.11
CA ILE A 267 -0.39 18.80 6.54
C ILE A 267 0.04 18.09 7.82
N ILE A 268 1.34 17.73 7.94
CA ILE A 268 1.89 16.99 9.07
C ILE A 268 3.23 17.60 9.54
N GLU A 269 3.71 17.22 10.72
CA GLU A 269 5.10 17.39 11.12
C GLU A 269 6.00 16.39 10.38
N ASN A 270 7.27 16.77 10.05
CA ASN A 270 8.22 15.88 9.38
C ASN A 270 8.91 14.95 10.38
N GLU A 271 8.12 14.10 11.04
CA GLU A 271 8.59 13.24 12.11
C GLU A 271 8.45 11.76 11.74
N LEU A 272 9.52 11.01 11.96
CA LEU A 272 9.60 9.56 11.82
C LEU A 272 10.09 8.94 13.13
N ARG A 273 9.84 7.65 13.32
CA ARG A 273 10.40 6.87 14.45
C ARG A 273 11.64 6.11 14.00
N LEU A 274 12.67 6.08 14.85
CA LEU A 274 13.85 5.27 14.59
C LEU A 274 13.46 3.79 14.33
N PRO A 275 14.14 3.12 13.39
CA PRO A 275 15.39 3.50 12.73
C PRO A 275 15.22 4.46 11.53
N LEU A 276 14.01 4.87 11.19
CA LEU A 276 13.79 5.82 10.09
C LEU A 276 14.02 7.26 10.56
N VAL A 277 14.53 8.07 9.65
CA VAL A 277 14.82 9.50 9.87
C VAL A 277 14.28 10.33 8.69
N PRO A 278 14.06 11.63 8.85
CA PRO A 278 13.71 12.51 7.74
C PRO A 278 14.72 12.43 6.60
N VAL A 279 14.28 12.76 5.39
CA VAL A 279 15.15 12.83 4.22
C VAL A 279 16.31 13.81 4.42
N SER A 280 17.39 13.61 3.67
CA SER A 280 18.53 14.53 3.62
C SER A 280 18.09 15.92 3.13
N GLU A 281 18.83 16.96 3.52
CA GLU A 281 18.54 18.34 3.06
C GLU A 281 18.64 18.48 1.54
N SER A 282 19.49 17.69 0.89
CA SER A 282 19.60 17.64 -0.57
C SER A 282 18.32 17.07 -1.21
N THR A 283 17.79 15.98 -0.69
CA THR A 283 16.54 15.38 -1.18
C THR A 283 15.34 16.29 -0.90
N ARG A 284 15.30 16.92 0.29
CA ARG A 284 14.26 17.90 0.63
C ARG A 284 14.20 19.06 -0.37
N LYS A 285 15.36 19.64 -0.73
CA LYS A 285 15.41 20.71 -1.74
C LYS A 285 14.87 20.29 -3.09
N LEU A 286 15.18 19.05 -3.53
CA LEU A 286 14.64 18.52 -4.77
C LEU A 286 13.11 18.33 -4.70
N ILE A 287 12.59 17.81 -3.60
CA ILE A 287 11.13 17.67 -3.38
C ILE A 287 10.46 19.05 -3.47
N VAL A 288 10.98 20.06 -2.77
CA VAL A 288 10.43 21.42 -2.78
C VAL A 288 10.48 22.05 -4.18
N GLU A 289 11.54 21.78 -4.95
CA GLU A 289 11.65 22.28 -6.33
C GLU A 289 10.61 21.62 -7.24
N GLU A 290 10.44 20.29 -7.14
CA GLU A 290 9.45 19.56 -7.93
C GLU A 290 8.00 19.96 -7.57
N MET A 291 7.71 20.23 -6.29
CA MET A 291 6.39 20.72 -5.87
C MET A 291 5.95 22.01 -6.57
N LYS A 292 6.87 22.88 -6.99
CA LYS A 292 6.53 24.12 -7.69
C LYS A 292 5.86 23.87 -9.04
N LYS A 293 6.08 22.70 -9.65
CA LYS A 293 5.46 22.31 -10.92
C LYS A 293 3.97 21.98 -10.78
N PHE A 294 3.48 21.83 -9.54
CA PHE A 294 2.08 21.47 -9.22
C PHE A 294 1.23 22.67 -8.76
N LYS A 295 1.76 23.87 -8.85
CA LYS A 295 1.05 25.10 -8.48
C LYS A 295 0.28 25.70 -9.65
#